data_f0f6ad4dde10082978fd30a4de7d3cbd
#
_entry.id   f0f6ad4dde10082978fd30a4de7d3cbd
#
_cell.length_a   1.000
_cell.length_b   1.000
_cell.length_c   1.000
_cell.angle_alpha   90.00
_cell.angle_beta   90.00
_cell.angle_gamma   90.00
#
_symmetry.space_group_name_H-M   'P 1'
#
loop_
_entity.id
_entity.type
_entity.pdbx_description
1 polymer ?
#
loop_
_entity_poly.entity_id
_entity_poly.type
_entity_poly.pdbx_seq_one_letter_code
_entity_poly.pdbx_strand_id
1 'polypeptide(L)'
;MIPLAAAAALSLSTSAYAQEQAVKIAHVGPITGPIAHLGKDNENGARMAIEELNKQDITLDGKKTRFVLMAEDDASDPKQATAVAQKLVDAKVAGVIGHVNSGTSIPASKIYYDAGIPQISPSTTSAKYTQQGFNTTFRVVANDSQLGGALGRYAANTLHAKTAAVIDDRTAYGQGLAEEFIKAAKAAGMTIVATQYTNDKATDFNAILTSFKAKKPDVVFFGGLDAGAGPMLRQMKQLGIQAKFMGGDAICTSDLPKLAGDGISNDQVICAEAGGVEESGRKALDAYKTAYKIKYGKDIVIYAPYTYDALMTMVDAMQKAKSADPKKYLPELAKIHHQGVTGMISFDAKGDIRDGSITLYTYRGAQRSQLTVTK
;
A
#
# COMPACT_ATOMS: atom_id res chain seq x y z
N MET A 1 -68.95 -43.48 -32.70
CA MET A 1 -68.45 -42.09 -32.44
C MET A 1 -67.65 -42.12 -31.17
N ILE A 2 -66.33 -42.01 -31.29
CA ILE A 2 -65.40 -42.00 -30.15
C ILE A 2 -64.82 -40.59 -30.12
N PRO A 3 -64.86 -39.82 -29.01
CA PRO A 3 -64.26 -38.54 -28.96
C PRO A 3 -62.73 -38.63 -28.65
N LEU A 4 -61.89 -37.99 -29.47
CA LEU A 4 -60.49 -37.79 -29.26
C LEU A 4 -60.26 -36.76 -28.13
N ALA A 5 -59.64 -37.18 -27.05
CA ALA A 5 -59.16 -36.27 -25.99
C ALA A 5 -57.80 -35.73 -26.38
N ALA A 6 -57.73 -34.44 -26.65
CA ALA A 6 -56.45 -33.73 -26.86
C ALA A 6 -55.76 -33.43 -25.52
N ALA A 7 -54.67 -34.08 -25.27
CA ALA A 7 -53.82 -33.77 -24.11
C ALA A 7 -52.91 -32.54 -24.45
N ALA A 8 -53.19 -31.39 -23.83
CA ALA A 8 -52.36 -30.21 -23.89
C ALA A 8 -51.16 -30.40 -22.91
N ALA A 9 -49.96 -30.59 -23.46
CA ALA A 9 -48.73 -30.59 -22.70
C ALA A 9 -48.35 -29.15 -22.32
N LEU A 10 -48.56 -28.74 -21.07
CA LEU A 10 -48.01 -27.50 -20.52
C LEU A 10 -46.46 -27.65 -20.35
N SER A 11 -45.72 -27.02 -21.23
CA SER A 11 -44.29 -26.86 -21.07
C SER A 11 -44.04 -25.86 -19.93
N LEU A 12 -43.76 -26.32 -18.75
CA LEU A 12 -43.23 -25.51 -17.64
C LEU A 12 -41.80 -25.07 -18.01
N SER A 13 -41.67 -23.84 -18.53
CA SER A 13 -40.39 -23.18 -18.65
C SER A 13 -39.90 -22.86 -17.24
N THR A 14 -39.06 -23.71 -16.65
CA THR A 14 -38.30 -23.38 -15.46
C THR A 14 -37.28 -22.32 -15.84
N SER A 15 -37.61 -21.07 -15.54
CA SER A 15 -36.61 -20.01 -15.52
C SER A 15 -35.55 -20.42 -14.52
N ALA A 16 -34.43 -20.93 -15.00
CA ALA A 16 -33.26 -21.17 -14.17
C ALA A 16 -32.78 -19.79 -13.66
N TYR A 17 -33.23 -19.41 -12.48
CA TYR A 17 -32.58 -18.31 -11.77
C TYR A 17 -31.11 -18.72 -11.60
N ALA A 18 -30.23 -18.05 -12.33
CA ALA A 18 -28.79 -18.21 -12.16
C ALA A 18 -28.47 -17.97 -10.67
N GLN A 19 -28.11 -19.04 -9.96
CA GLN A 19 -27.81 -18.97 -8.54
C GLN A 19 -26.69 -17.99 -8.32
N GLU A 20 -26.94 -16.89 -7.61
CA GLU A 20 -25.92 -15.91 -7.24
C GLU A 20 -24.96 -16.54 -6.23
N GLN A 21 -23.66 -16.36 -6.45
CA GLN A 21 -22.64 -16.76 -5.48
C GLN A 21 -21.99 -15.55 -4.83
N ALA A 22 -21.66 -15.67 -3.54
CA ALA A 22 -20.88 -14.69 -2.82
C ALA A 22 -19.38 -15.07 -2.84
N VAL A 23 -18.55 -14.21 -3.39
CA VAL A 23 -17.09 -14.35 -3.36
C VAL A 23 -16.52 -13.39 -2.31
N LYS A 24 -15.90 -13.94 -1.26
CA LYS A 24 -15.31 -13.17 -0.17
C LYS A 24 -13.89 -12.75 -0.56
N ILE A 25 -13.62 -11.45 -0.53
CA ILE A 25 -12.26 -10.88 -0.64
C ILE A 25 -11.98 -10.17 0.67
N ALA A 26 -10.82 -10.44 1.28
CA ALA A 26 -10.45 -9.77 2.51
C ALA A 26 -9.67 -8.49 2.24
N HIS A 27 -9.87 -7.50 3.12
CA HIS A 27 -8.94 -6.39 3.32
C HIS A 27 -8.44 -6.42 4.75
N VAL A 28 -7.12 -6.27 4.94
CA VAL A 28 -6.49 -6.26 6.27
C VAL A 28 -5.56 -5.08 6.40
N GLY A 29 -5.72 -4.35 7.48
CA GLY A 29 -4.84 -3.24 7.83
C GLY A 29 -5.17 -2.67 9.21
N PRO A 30 -4.36 -1.74 9.74
CA PRO A 30 -4.57 -1.16 11.07
C PRO A 30 -5.72 -0.15 11.03
N ILE A 31 -6.93 -0.57 11.36
CA ILE A 31 -8.09 0.34 11.47
C ILE A 31 -8.26 0.93 12.88
N THR A 32 -7.45 0.47 13.82
CA THR A 32 -7.28 1.04 15.16
C THR A 32 -5.80 1.42 15.42
N GLY A 33 -5.56 2.20 16.49
CA GLY A 33 -4.22 2.62 16.89
C GLY A 33 -3.70 3.90 16.20
N PRO A 34 -2.41 4.24 16.42
CA PRO A 34 -1.82 5.52 16.00
C PRO A 34 -1.85 5.79 14.48
N ILE A 35 -1.85 4.72 13.67
CA ILE A 35 -1.85 4.80 12.21
C ILE A 35 -3.16 4.31 11.57
N ALA A 36 -4.26 4.33 12.34
CA ALA A 36 -5.59 3.94 11.86
C ALA A 36 -6.04 4.72 10.61
N HIS A 37 -5.55 5.95 10.43
CA HIS A 37 -5.83 6.76 9.24
C HIS A 37 -5.30 6.09 7.96
N LEU A 38 -4.13 5.43 8.00
CA LEU A 38 -3.57 4.67 6.86
C LEU A 38 -4.41 3.43 6.54
N GLY A 39 -4.76 2.64 7.55
CA GLY A 39 -5.59 1.45 7.35
C GLY A 39 -6.99 1.77 6.85
N LYS A 40 -7.61 2.83 7.37
CA LYS A 40 -8.93 3.29 6.91
C LYS A 40 -8.90 3.86 5.50
N ASP A 41 -7.82 4.51 5.09
CA ASP A 41 -7.62 4.94 3.71
C ASP A 41 -7.58 3.74 2.76
N ASN A 42 -6.82 2.71 3.13
CA ASN A 42 -6.77 1.44 2.40
C ASN A 42 -8.15 0.77 2.33
N GLU A 43 -8.84 0.63 3.46
CA GLU A 43 -10.18 0.03 3.52
C GLU A 43 -11.18 0.77 2.60
N ASN A 44 -11.13 2.09 2.58
CA ASN A 44 -11.97 2.89 1.71
C ASN A 44 -11.72 2.59 0.23
N GLY A 45 -10.46 2.41 -0.16
CA GLY A 45 -10.09 1.98 -1.51
C GLY A 45 -10.68 0.62 -1.87
N ALA A 46 -10.56 -0.36 -0.98
CA ALA A 46 -11.16 -1.69 -1.16
C ALA A 46 -12.69 -1.62 -1.27
N ARG A 47 -13.35 -0.82 -0.44
CA ARG A 47 -14.82 -0.64 -0.49
C ARG A 47 -15.28 -0.01 -1.80
N MET A 48 -14.55 0.98 -2.32
CA MET A 48 -14.87 1.57 -3.63
C MET A 48 -14.77 0.53 -4.76
N ALA A 49 -13.72 -0.30 -4.75
CA ALA A 49 -13.55 -1.35 -5.75
C ALA A 49 -14.69 -2.40 -5.68
N ILE A 50 -15.04 -2.88 -4.49
CA ILE A 50 -16.14 -3.84 -4.30
C ILE A 50 -17.48 -3.27 -4.79
N GLU A 51 -17.77 -2.01 -4.49
CA GLU A 51 -19.00 -1.38 -4.93
C GLU A 51 -19.06 -1.22 -6.45
N GLU A 52 -17.93 -0.92 -7.09
CA GLU A 52 -17.86 -0.81 -8.53
C GLU A 52 -17.99 -2.18 -9.23
N LEU A 53 -17.30 -3.18 -8.72
CA LEU A 53 -17.40 -4.55 -9.23
C LEU A 53 -18.82 -5.11 -9.10
N ASN A 54 -19.51 -4.83 -8.00
CA ASN A 54 -20.89 -5.28 -7.79
C ASN A 54 -21.94 -4.54 -8.64
N LYS A 55 -21.56 -3.47 -9.34
CA LYS A 55 -22.41 -2.84 -10.39
C LYS A 55 -22.27 -3.54 -11.74
N GLN A 56 -21.26 -4.40 -11.89
CA GLN A 56 -21.01 -5.16 -13.11
C GLN A 56 -21.65 -6.55 -13.01
N ASP A 57 -22.13 -7.07 -14.14
CA ASP A 57 -22.70 -8.41 -14.21
C ASP A 57 -21.60 -9.47 -14.39
N ILE A 58 -20.74 -9.62 -13.36
CA ILE A 58 -19.62 -10.56 -13.39
C ILE A 58 -20.11 -11.97 -13.13
N THR A 59 -19.71 -12.90 -14.01
CA THR A 59 -19.99 -14.32 -13.90
C THR A 59 -18.68 -15.09 -13.72
N LEU A 60 -18.57 -15.85 -12.61
CA LEU A 60 -17.44 -16.74 -12.33
C LEU A 60 -17.99 -18.16 -12.04
N ASP A 61 -17.27 -19.18 -12.47
CA ASP A 61 -17.67 -20.58 -12.32
C ASP A 61 -19.13 -20.85 -12.80
N GLY A 62 -19.57 -20.11 -13.84
CA GLY A 62 -20.91 -20.19 -14.42
C GLY A 62 -22.03 -19.57 -13.59
N LYS A 63 -21.71 -18.83 -12.52
CA LYS A 63 -22.67 -18.19 -11.62
C LYS A 63 -22.51 -16.68 -11.60
N LYS A 64 -23.62 -15.95 -11.55
CA LYS A 64 -23.60 -14.52 -11.25
C LYS A 64 -22.90 -14.31 -9.91
N THR A 65 -21.93 -13.41 -9.86
CA THR A 65 -21.03 -13.26 -8.70
C THR A 65 -21.23 -11.93 -8.03
N ARG A 66 -21.41 -11.96 -6.72
CA ARG A 66 -21.36 -10.79 -5.84
C ARG A 66 -20.12 -10.87 -4.97
N PHE A 67 -19.33 -9.81 -4.98
CA PHE A 67 -18.15 -9.70 -4.10
C PHE A 67 -18.53 -9.16 -2.75
N VAL A 68 -17.96 -9.76 -1.70
CA VAL A 68 -18.18 -9.37 -0.29
C VAL A 68 -16.84 -9.05 0.33
N LEU A 69 -16.69 -7.81 0.83
CA LEU A 69 -15.49 -7.39 1.53
C LEU A 69 -15.52 -7.88 2.99
N MET A 70 -14.49 -8.62 3.39
CA MET A 70 -14.19 -8.93 4.78
C MET A 70 -13.07 -8.00 5.23
N ALA A 71 -13.41 -6.94 5.97
CA ALA A 71 -12.44 -6.00 6.50
C ALA A 71 -12.03 -6.41 7.92
N GLU A 72 -10.72 -6.54 8.16
CA GLU A 72 -10.14 -6.99 9.43
C GLU A 72 -9.07 -6.02 9.92
N ASP A 73 -8.97 -5.88 11.24
CA ASP A 73 -7.99 -5.04 11.91
C ASP A 73 -6.80 -5.87 12.40
N ASP A 74 -5.61 -5.57 11.92
CA ASP A 74 -4.36 -6.14 12.44
C ASP A 74 -3.66 -5.23 13.46
N ALA A 75 -4.23 -4.06 13.75
CA ALA A 75 -3.71 -3.06 14.68
C ALA A 75 -2.21 -2.72 14.49
N SER A 76 -1.65 -2.99 13.29
CA SER A 76 -0.20 -2.93 13.02
C SER A 76 0.65 -3.87 13.90
N ASP A 77 0.03 -4.90 14.49
CA ASP A 77 0.69 -5.88 15.36
C ASP A 77 0.94 -7.20 14.60
N PRO A 78 2.20 -7.67 14.48
CA PRO A 78 2.52 -8.91 13.77
C PRO A 78 1.82 -10.16 14.30
N LYS A 79 1.55 -10.24 15.61
CA LYS A 79 0.85 -11.40 16.21
C LYS A 79 -0.64 -11.36 15.86
N GLN A 80 -1.25 -10.18 15.96
CA GLN A 80 -2.65 -10.02 15.55
C GLN A 80 -2.80 -10.28 14.04
N ALA A 81 -1.86 -9.81 13.22
CA ALA A 81 -1.87 -10.08 11.78
C ALA A 81 -1.87 -11.58 11.45
N THR A 82 -1.07 -12.39 12.16
CA THR A 82 -1.08 -13.85 11.95
C THR A 82 -2.38 -14.49 12.41
N ALA A 83 -2.98 -14.03 13.51
CA ALA A 83 -4.28 -14.52 13.96
C ALA A 83 -5.40 -14.16 12.97
N VAL A 84 -5.39 -12.94 12.45
CA VAL A 84 -6.31 -12.49 11.40
C VAL A 84 -6.13 -13.31 10.12
N ALA A 85 -4.88 -13.57 9.71
CA ALA A 85 -4.60 -14.38 8.53
C ALA A 85 -5.19 -15.78 8.66
N GLN A 86 -5.03 -16.43 9.81
CA GLN A 86 -5.63 -17.75 10.04
C GLN A 86 -7.17 -17.69 10.01
N LYS A 87 -7.78 -16.68 10.65
CA LYS A 87 -9.23 -16.45 10.61
C LYS A 87 -9.75 -16.35 9.15
N LEU A 88 -9.02 -15.64 8.28
CA LEU A 88 -9.40 -15.47 6.89
C LEU A 88 -9.24 -16.75 6.07
N VAL A 89 -8.21 -17.55 6.35
CA VAL A 89 -8.04 -18.89 5.77
C VAL A 89 -9.24 -19.77 6.15
N ASP A 90 -9.62 -19.81 7.43
CA ASP A 90 -10.75 -20.59 7.93
C ASP A 90 -12.09 -20.10 7.33
N ALA A 91 -12.21 -18.79 7.09
CA ALA A 91 -13.36 -18.20 6.40
C ALA A 91 -13.41 -18.48 4.89
N LYS A 92 -12.36 -19.12 4.33
CA LYS A 92 -12.20 -19.46 2.91
C LYS A 92 -12.37 -18.25 2.00
N VAL A 93 -11.61 -17.17 2.28
CA VAL A 93 -11.59 -16.02 1.39
C VAL A 93 -10.93 -16.39 0.07
N ALA A 94 -11.41 -15.81 -1.02
CA ALA A 94 -10.86 -16.06 -2.35
C ALA A 94 -9.52 -15.34 -2.59
N GLY A 95 -9.21 -14.31 -1.79
CA GLY A 95 -7.97 -13.57 -1.88
C GLY A 95 -7.90 -12.48 -0.81
N VAL A 96 -6.72 -11.90 -0.62
CA VAL A 96 -6.44 -10.88 0.40
C VAL A 96 -5.80 -9.65 -0.23
N ILE A 97 -6.36 -8.48 0.06
CA ILE A 97 -5.79 -7.18 -0.25
C ILE A 97 -5.23 -6.60 1.07
N GLY A 98 -3.94 -6.49 1.16
CA GLY A 98 -3.25 -6.14 2.41
C GLY A 98 -2.06 -7.08 2.68
N HIS A 99 -1.54 -7.14 3.84
CA HIS A 99 -1.70 -6.17 4.92
C HIS A 99 -1.07 -4.82 4.53
N VAL A 100 -1.26 -3.78 5.39
CA VAL A 100 -0.74 -2.45 5.07
C VAL A 100 0.75 -2.34 5.40
N ASN A 101 1.17 -2.80 6.56
CA ASN A 101 2.54 -2.68 7.05
C ASN A 101 3.41 -3.87 6.65
N SER A 102 4.69 -3.65 6.36
CA SER A 102 5.64 -4.74 6.10
C SER A 102 5.77 -5.72 7.27
N GLY A 103 5.74 -5.20 8.51
CA GLY A 103 5.82 -6.03 9.73
C GLY A 103 4.64 -6.96 9.94
N THR A 104 3.48 -6.65 9.37
CA THR A 104 2.27 -7.49 9.41
C THR A 104 2.14 -8.36 8.15
N SER A 105 2.46 -7.82 6.97
CA SER A 105 2.38 -8.56 5.70
C SER A 105 3.33 -9.75 5.63
N ILE A 106 4.58 -9.58 6.08
CA ILE A 106 5.60 -10.63 5.98
C ILE A 106 5.20 -11.90 6.74
N PRO A 107 4.84 -11.86 8.03
CA PRO A 107 4.44 -13.08 8.74
C PRO A 107 3.08 -13.63 8.26
N ALA A 108 2.13 -12.78 7.90
CA ALA A 108 0.83 -13.21 7.40
C ALA A 108 0.92 -13.93 6.04
N SER A 109 1.85 -13.51 5.17
CA SER A 109 2.02 -14.09 3.83
C SER A 109 2.36 -15.58 3.85
N LYS A 110 3.07 -16.07 4.86
CA LYS A 110 3.34 -17.51 5.03
C LYS A 110 2.06 -18.31 5.24
N ILE A 111 1.13 -17.78 6.04
CA ILE A 111 -0.16 -18.44 6.34
C ILE A 111 -1.02 -18.50 5.07
N TYR A 112 -1.08 -17.41 4.30
CA TYR A 112 -1.80 -17.38 3.04
C TYR A 112 -1.16 -18.29 1.98
N TYR A 113 0.18 -18.32 1.92
CA TYR A 113 0.91 -19.22 1.02
C TYR A 113 0.61 -20.67 1.29
N ASP A 114 0.65 -21.11 2.56
CA ASP A 114 0.36 -22.48 2.95
C ASP A 114 -1.08 -22.89 2.61
N ALA A 115 -2.01 -21.93 2.63
CA ALA A 115 -3.40 -22.13 2.23
C ALA A 115 -3.64 -21.96 0.71
N GLY A 116 -2.65 -21.53 -0.06
CA GLY A 116 -2.75 -21.26 -1.49
C GLY A 116 -3.60 -20.04 -1.83
N ILE A 117 -3.76 -19.09 -0.91
CA ILE A 117 -4.56 -17.87 -1.07
C ILE A 117 -3.65 -16.72 -1.54
N PRO A 118 -3.92 -16.10 -2.70
CA PRO A 118 -3.15 -14.93 -3.15
C PRO A 118 -3.36 -13.71 -2.26
N GLN A 119 -2.25 -13.02 -1.99
CA GLN A 119 -2.19 -11.77 -1.25
C GLN A 119 -1.58 -10.69 -2.12
N ILE A 120 -2.29 -9.58 -2.33
CA ILE A 120 -1.77 -8.39 -3.01
C ILE A 120 -1.67 -7.26 -1.99
N SER A 121 -0.47 -6.80 -1.69
CA SER A 121 -0.30 -5.65 -0.82
C SER A 121 -0.28 -4.34 -1.61
N PRO A 122 -1.07 -3.34 -1.19
CA PRO A 122 -1.09 -2.01 -1.81
C PRO A 122 -0.05 -1.06 -1.22
N SER A 123 0.71 -1.46 -0.18
CA SER A 123 1.53 -0.54 0.60
C SER A 123 2.76 -1.18 1.26
N THR A 124 2.91 -2.50 1.23
CA THR A 124 4.10 -3.17 1.77
C THR A 124 5.29 -2.97 0.85
N THR A 125 6.29 -2.22 1.28
CA THR A 125 7.47 -1.87 0.48
C THR A 125 8.72 -2.70 0.81
N SER A 126 8.81 -3.35 1.99
CA SER A 126 9.96 -4.17 2.35
C SER A 126 10.24 -5.24 1.29
N ALA A 127 11.48 -5.29 0.80
CA ALA A 127 11.91 -6.30 -0.18
C ALA A 127 11.75 -7.73 0.33
N LYS A 128 11.82 -7.93 1.65
CA LYS A 128 11.64 -9.25 2.29
C LYS A 128 10.27 -9.89 2.00
N TYR A 129 9.24 -9.08 1.74
CA TYR A 129 7.89 -9.57 1.50
C TYR A 129 7.80 -10.53 0.29
N THR A 130 8.40 -10.17 -0.83
CA THR A 130 8.40 -10.98 -2.07
C THR A 130 9.65 -11.85 -2.22
N GLN A 131 10.66 -11.68 -1.36
CA GLN A 131 11.88 -12.49 -1.38
C GLN A 131 11.78 -13.80 -0.59
N GLN A 132 10.63 -14.09 0.03
CA GLN A 132 10.40 -15.36 0.77
C GLN A 132 10.21 -16.58 -0.14
N GLY A 133 10.09 -16.38 -1.46
CA GLY A 133 9.87 -17.45 -2.43
C GLY A 133 8.42 -17.93 -2.53
N PHE A 134 7.46 -17.17 -2.00
CA PHE A 134 6.03 -17.48 -2.05
C PHE A 134 5.43 -16.97 -3.36
N ASN A 135 4.87 -17.88 -4.18
CA ASN A 135 4.21 -17.50 -5.43
C ASN A 135 2.83 -16.90 -5.27
N THR A 136 2.36 -16.73 -4.03
CA THR A 136 1.07 -16.13 -3.70
C THR A 136 1.17 -14.67 -3.27
N THR A 137 2.38 -14.11 -3.14
CA THR A 137 2.61 -12.74 -2.67
C THR A 137 2.86 -11.79 -3.83
N PHE A 138 2.11 -10.68 -3.85
CA PHE A 138 2.21 -9.63 -4.86
C PHE A 138 2.15 -8.25 -4.23
N ARG A 139 2.74 -7.24 -4.88
CA ARG A 139 2.57 -5.83 -4.51
C ARG A 139 2.36 -4.94 -5.73
N VAL A 140 1.53 -3.92 -5.58
CA VAL A 140 1.24 -2.94 -6.64
C VAL A 140 1.97 -1.61 -6.44
N VAL A 141 2.99 -1.58 -5.59
CA VAL A 141 3.84 -0.41 -5.29
C VAL A 141 5.32 -0.77 -5.44
N ALA A 142 6.17 0.25 -5.63
CA ALA A 142 7.61 0.08 -5.63
C ALA A 142 8.12 -0.44 -4.27
N ASN A 143 9.25 -1.12 -4.25
CA ASN A 143 9.85 -1.63 -3.02
C ASN A 143 10.90 -0.68 -2.42
N ASP A 144 11.35 -0.99 -1.19
CA ASP A 144 12.31 -0.14 -0.45
C ASP A 144 13.64 0.04 -1.17
N SER A 145 14.10 -0.93 -1.97
CA SER A 145 15.34 -0.77 -2.74
C SER A 145 15.22 0.33 -3.80
N GLN A 146 14.06 0.44 -4.42
CA GLN A 146 13.74 1.51 -5.36
C GLN A 146 13.52 2.84 -4.60
N LEU A 147 12.72 2.82 -3.53
CA LEU A 147 12.33 3.99 -2.76
C LEU A 147 13.53 4.62 -2.04
N GLY A 148 14.25 3.86 -1.23
CA GLY A 148 15.46 4.30 -0.53
C GLY A 148 16.56 4.67 -1.51
N GLY A 149 16.67 3.93 -2.63
CA GLY A 149 17.57 4.24 -3.73
C GLY A 149 17.31 5.62 -4.36
N ALA A 150 16.06 5.94 -4.68
CA ALA A 150 15.66 7.23 -5.22
C ALA A 150 15.94 8.37 -4.23
N LEU A 151 15.57 8.19 -2.95
CA LEU A 151 15.79 9.19 -1.90
C LEU A 151 17.29 9.46 -1.67
N GLY A 152 18.11 8.40 -1.61
CA GLY A 152 19.57 8.55 -1.43
C GLY A 152 20.23 9.29 -2.59
N ARG A 153 19.89 8.93 -3.83
CA ARG A 153 20.39 9.66 -5.03
C ARG A 153 19.89 11.11 -5.07
N TYR A 154 18.62 11.34 -4.71
CA TYR A 154 18.08 12.70 -4.68
C TYR A 154 18.79 13.57 -3.65
N ALA A 155 19.04 13.04 -2.45
CA ALA A 155 19.79 13.74 -1.41
C ALA A 155 21.20 14.17 -1.89
N ALA A 156 21.94 13.24 -2.49
CA ALA A 156 23.30 13.50 -2.96
C ALA A 156 23.35 14.43 -4.19
N ASN A 157 22.56 14.11 -5.22
CA ASN A 157 22.73 14.71 -6.54
C ASN A 157 21.89 15.97 -6.74
N THR A 158 20.71 16.07 -6.10
CA THR A 158 19.80 17.21 -6.26
C THR A 158 19.88 18.19 -5.10
N LEU A 159 19.89 17.68 -3.86
CA LEU A 159 20.07 18.55 -2.69
C LEU A 159 21.54 18.88 -2.42
N HIS A 160 22.48 18.22 -3.12
CA HIS A 160 23.93 18.35 -2.92
C HIS A 160 24.37 18.11 -1.48
N ALA A 161 23.59 17.30 -0.74
CA ALA A 161 23.89 16.93 0.63
C ALA A 161 25.19 16.09 0.70
N LYS A 162 26.01 16.37 1.68
CA LYS A 162 27.27 15.65 1.92
C LYS A 162 27.17 14.68 3.08
N THR A 163 26.26 14.97 4.02
CA THR A 163 26.14 14.25 5.28
C THR A 163 24.69 13.92 5.57
N ALA A 164 24.46 12.72 6.13
CA ALA A 164 23.16 12.33 6.65
C ALA A 164 23.26 11.68 8.03
N ALA A 165 22.32 11.99 8.91
CA ALA A 165 22.04 11.23 10.11
C ALA A 165 20.75 10.42 9.87
N VAL A 166 20.76 9.16 10.26
CA VAL A 166 19.68 8.21 9.99
C VAL A 166 19.11 7.68 11.28
N ILE A 167 17.79 7.63 11.37
CA ILE A 167 17.06 6.98 12.46
C ILE A 167 15.99 6.07 11.85
N ASP A 168 15.81 4.86 12.40
CA ASP A 168 14.74 3.93 12.07
C ASP A 168 13.92 3.56 13.32
N ASP A 169 12.66 3.12 13.10
CA ASP A 169 11.72 2.75 14.15
C ASP A 169 11.75 1.26 14.50
N ARG A 170 12.74 0.52 14.02
CA ARG A 170 12.90 -0.93 14.20
C ARG A 170 11.76 -1.79 13.68
N THR A 171 10.81 -1.24 12.96
CA THR A 171 9.86 -2.04 12.18
C THR A 171 10.55 -2.66 10.96
N ALA A 172 9.96 -3.71 10.41
CA ALA A 172 10.48 -4.33 9.18
C ALA A 172 10.50 -3.35 7.98
N TYR A 173 9.58 -2.37 7.96
CA TYR A 173 9.56 -1.28 7.00
C TYR A 173 10.67 -0.27 7.28
N GLY A 174 10.64 0.37 8.46
CA GLY A 174 11.53 1.48 8.75
C GLY A 174 13.00 1.11 8.68
N GLN A 175 13.37 -0.06 9.22
CA GLN A 175 14.73 -0.59 9.14
C GLN A 175 15.13 -0.88 7.70
N GLY A 176 14.28 -1.58 6.92
CA GLY A 176 14.59 -1.93 5.53
C GLY A 176 14.79 -0.71 4.64
N LEU A 177 13.89 0.28 4.76
CA LEU A 177 14.00 1.53 4.02
C LEU A 177 15.27 2.33 4.40
N ALA A 178 15.58 2.42 5.70
CA ALA A 178 16.79 3.11 6.17
C ALA A 178 18.08 2.45 5.65
N GLU A 179 18.15 1.13 5.63
CA GLU A 179 19.27 0.36 5.08
C GLU A 179 19.48 0.67 3.58
N GLU A 180 18.40 0.70 2.79
CA GLU A 180 18.50 1.02 1.34
C GLU A 180 18.84 2.49 1.08
N PHE A 181 18.32 3.42 1.89
CA PHE A 181 18.76 4.83 1.83
C PHE A 181 20.26 4.97 2.13
N ILE A 182 20.73 4.36 3.23
CA ILE A 182 22.16 4.41 3.62
C ILE A 182 23.04 3.87 2.49
N LYS A 183 22.66 2.74 1.90
CA LYS A 183 23.38 2.11 0.79
C LYS A 183 23.47 3.05 -0.42
N ALA A 184 22.36 3.65 -0.83
CA ALA A 184 22.29 4.53 -1.98
C ALA A 184 23.02 5.87 -1.72
N ALA A 185 22.85 6.45 -0.53
CA ALA A 185 23.53 7.69 -0.14
C ALA A 185 25.05 7.52 -0.13
N LYS A 186 25.57 6.43 0.45
CA LYS A 186 27.00 6.11 0.42
C LYS A 186 27.52 5.89 -0.99
N ALA A 187 26.79 5.13 -1.82
CA ALA A 187 27.14 4.90 -3.21
C ALA A 187 27.21 6.20 -4.03
N ALA A 188 26.40 7.20 -3.65
CA ALA A 188 26.40 8.55 -4.23
C ALA A 188 27.39 9.53 -3.58
N GLY A 189 28.27 9.05 -2.70
CA GLY A 189 29.36 9.85 -2.10
C GLY A 189 29.01 10.59 -0.81
N MET A 190 27.82 10.33 -0.21
CA MET A 190 27.47 10.93 1.08
C MET A 190 28.11 10.18 2.25
N THR A 191 28.37 10.92 3.33
CA THR A 191 28.82 10.36 4.61
C THR A 191 27.65 10.21 5.57
N ILE A 192 27.46 9.02 6.14
CA ILE A 192 26.50 8.79 7.22
C ILE A 192 27.21 9.12 8.54
N VAL A 193 26.88 10.28 9.11
CA VAL A 193 27.54 10.82 10.32
C VAL A 193 26.98 10.27 11.62
N ALA A 194 25.79 9.71 11.59
CA ALA A 194 25.14 9.03 12.73
C ALA A 194 24.08 8.05 12.25
N THR A 195 23.93 6.96 12.96
CA THR A 195 22.82 6.02 12.83
C THR A 195 22.28 5.72 14.23
N GLN A 196 20.99 5.91 14.41
CA GLN A 196 20.28 5.65 15.66
C GLN A 196 18.98 4.90 15.37
N TYR A 197 18.36 4.41 16.40
CA TYR A 197 17.07 3.73 16.30
C TYR A 197 16.12 4.14 17.44
N THR A 198 14.85 3.97 17.18
CA THR A 198 13.77 4.20 18.12
C THR A 198 12.79 3.01 18.07
N ASN A 199 11.53 3.23 18.35
CA ASN A 199 10.45 2.28 18.11
C ASN A 199 9.22 3.01 17.56
N ASP A 200 8.29 2.26 17.00
CA ASP A 200 7.08 2.76 16.35
C ASP A 200 6.06 3.47 17.28
N LYS A 201 6.27 3.36 18.60
CA LYS A 201 5.42 3.99 19.63
C LYS A 201 6.09 5.20 20.28
N ALA A 202 7.33 5.50 19.91
CA ALA A 202 8.06 6.61 20.49
C ALA A 202 7.46 7.96 20.04
N THR A 203 7.41 8.91 20.97
CA THR A 203 6.97 10.29 20.75
C THR A 203 8.00 11.32 21.19
N ASP A 204 9.04 10.90 21.90
CA ASP A 204 10.16 11.74 22.33
C ASP A 204 11.46 11.29 21.65
N PHE A 205 12.04 12.19 20.91
CA PHE A 205 13.27 12.01 20.12
C PHE A 205 14.37 13.00 20.52
N ASN A 206 14.17 13.81 21.58
CA ASN A 206 15.06 14.90 21.96
C ASN A 206 16.50 14.45 22.17
N ALA A 207 16.74 13.31 22.83
CA ALA A 207 18.08 12.79 23.05
C ALA A 207 18.79 12.45 21.74
N ILE A 208 18.10 11.76 20.82
CA ILE A 208 18.63 11.37 19.50
C ILE A 208 18.88 12.63 18.66
N LEU A 209 17.90 13.52 18.58
CA LEU A 209 18.01 14.75 17.80
C LEU A 209 19.11 15.69 18.32
N THR A 210 19.31 15.76 19.64
CA THR A 210 20.42 16.52 20.23
C THR A 210 21.76 15.95 19.79
N SER A 211 21.91 14.63 19.76
CA SER A 211 23.13 13.98 19.26
C SER A 211 23.35 14.26 17.76
N PHE A 212 22.28 14.30 16.96
CA PHE A 212 22.35 14.65 15.55
C PHE A 212 22.71 16.13 15.33
N LYS A 213 22.12 17.04 16.12
CA LYS A 213 22.44 18.46 16.07
C LYS A 213 23.96 18.73 16.22
N ALA A 214 24.63 18.01 17.13
CA ALA A 214 26.07 18.11 17.34
C ALA A 214 26.88 17.68 16.09
N LYS A 215 26.34 16.82 15.23
CA LYS A 215 26.98 16.37 13.99
C LYS A 215 26.71 17.28 12.79
N LYS A 216 25.73 18.20 12.91
CA LYS A 216 25.32 19.14 11.84
C LYS A 216 25.06 18.44 10.50
N PRO A 217 24.20 17.40 10.42
CA PRO A 217 23.93 16.73 9.15
C PRO A 217 23.18 17.66 8.19
N ASP A 218 23.38 17.49 6.89
CA ASP A 218 22.58 18.15 5.86
C ASP A 218 21.16 17.54 5.78
N VAL A 219 21.07 16.23 6.07
CA VAL A 219 19.84 15.44 6.02
C VAL A 219 19.66 14.66 7.32
N VAL A 220 18.46 14.70 7.88
CA VAL A 220 17.96 13.71 8.84
C VAL A 220 17.00 12.79 8.10
N PHE A 221 17.36 11.52 7.96
CA PHE A 221 16.51 10.50 7.34
C PHE A 221 15.79 9.71 8.42
N PHE A 222 14.48 9.54 8.25
CA PHE A 222 13.65 8.73 9.13
C PHE A 222 13.02 7.56 8.37
N GLY A 223 13.41 6.34 8.73
CA GLY A 223 12.74 5.11 8.37
C GLY A 223 11.65 4.80 9.38
N GLY A 224 10.43 5.21 9.10
CA GLY A 224 9.29 5.03 9.99
C GLY A 224 8.02 5.71 9.47
N LEU A 225 7.03 5.82 10.33
CA LEU A 225 5.67 6.23 10.01
C LEU A 225 5.42 7.69 10.39
N ASP A 226 4.40 8.32 9.80
CA ASP A 226 4.04 9.72 10.04
C ASP A 226 3.68 10.04 11.51
N ALA A 227 3.13 9.05 12.23
CA ALA A 227 2.87 9.17 13.67
C ALA A 227 4.14 9.46 14.48
N GLY A 228 5.30 8.96 14.06
CA GLY A 228 6.62 9.30 14.63
C GLY A 228 7.24 10.55 13.99
N ALA A 229 7.09 10.73 12.68
CA ALA A 229 7.66 11.85 11.95
C ALA A 229 7.11 13.20 12.41
N GLY A 230 5.81 13.29 12.69
CA GLY A 230 5.19 14.52 13.17
C GLY A 230 5.83 15.08 14.45
N PRO A 231 5.87 14.32 15.55
CA PRO A 231 6.60 14.72 16.77
C PRO A 231 8.07 15.02 16.53
N MET A 232 8.75 14.22 15.69
CA MET A 232 10.18 14.44 15.38
C MET A 232 10.42 15.79 14.69
N LEU A 233 9.57 16.18 13.74
CA LEU A 233 9.64 17.48 13.08
C LEU A 233 9.45 18.64 14.06
N ARG A 234 8.48 18.54 15.00
CA ARG A 234 8.30 19.56 16.06
C ARG A 234 9.55 19.70 16.92
N GLN A 235 10.14 18.57 17.33
CA GLN A 235 11.33 18.58 18.18
C GLN A 235 12.58 19.07 17.41
N MET A 236 12.71 18.77 16.12
CA MET A 236 13.76 19.35 15.27
C MET A 236 13.66 20.88 15.26
N LYS A 237 12.46 21.43 15.07
CA LYS A 237 12.23 22.89 15.12
C LYS A 237 12.59 23.48 16.49
N GLN A 238 12.12 22.87 17.57
CA GLN A 238 12.41 23.31 18.95
C GLN A 238 13.91 23.32 19.25
N LEU A 239 14.63 22.32 18.73
CA LEU A 239 16.09 22.22 18.88
C LEU A 239 16.86 23.10 17.88
N GLY A 240 16.19 23.77 16.94
CA GLY A 240 16.83 24.60 15.92
C GLY A 240 17.64 23.82 14.89
N ILE A 241 17.24 22.57 14.58
CA ILE A 241 17.88 21.73 13.57
C ILE A 241 17.35 22.13 12.20
N GLN A 242 18.24 22.62 11.33
CA GLN A 242 17.91 23.14 9.99
C GLN A 242 18.07 22.09 8.87
N ALA A 243 18.46 20.87 9.20
CA ALA A 243 18.62 19.78 8.22
C ALA A 243 17.32 19.52 7.44
N LYS A 244 17.46 19.10 6.17
CA LYS A 244 16.33 18.50 5.45
C LYS A 244 15.87 17.25 6.17
N PHE A 245 14.55 17.07 6.31
CA PHE A 245 13.97 15.85 6.84
C PHE A 245 13.51 14.96 5.68
N MET A 246 13.99 13.73 5.62
CA MET A 246 13.67 12.83 4.52
C MET A 246 13.12 11.51 5.02
N GLY A 247 12.23 10.91 4.23
CA GLY A 247 11.72 9.55 4.49
C GLY A 247 10.87 9.03 3.35
N GLY A 248 10.36 7.82 3.52
CA GLY A 248 9.60 7.11 2.48
C GLY A 248 8.13 7.50 2.41
N ASP A 249 7.37 6.56 1.90
CA ASP A 249 5.94 6.71 1.61
C ASP A 249 5.08 6.87 2.86
N ALA A 250 5.40 6.17 3.94
CA ALA A 250 4.62 6.23 5.17
C ALA A 250 4.77 7.55 5.96
N ILE A 251 5.65 8.46 5.54
CA ILE A 251 5.65 9.86 6.01
C ILE A 251 5.12 10.83 4.94
N CYS A 252 4.90 10.36 3.72
CA CYS A 252 4.43 11.17 2.58
C CYS A 252 2.90 11.31 2.56
N THR A 253 2.29 11.48 3.71
CA THR A 253 0.84 11.44 3.90
C THR A 253 0.23 12.84 3.89
N SER A 254 -1.06 12.95 3.55
CA SER A 254 -1.81 14.20 3.69
C SER A 254 -1.98 14.62 5.15
N ASP A 255 -1.80 13.69 6.10
CA ASP A 255 -1.97 13.95 7.53
C ASP A 255 -0.67 14.43 8.23
N LEU A 256 0.51 14.26 7.60
CA LEU A 256 1.78 14.70 8.19
C LEU A 256 1.77 16.18 8.64
N PRO A 257 1.23 17.15 7.86
CA PRO A 257 1.19 18.53 8.33
C PRO A 257 0.39 18.71 9.62
N LYS A 258 -0.72 18.00 9.77
CA LYS A 258 -1.54 18.02 10.99
C LYS A 258 -0.77 17.40 12.17
N LEU A 259 -0.07 16.29 11.94
CA LEU A 259 0.71 15.59 12.97
C LEU A 259 1.93 16.41 13.41
N ALA A 260 2.55 17.14 12.50
CA ALA A 260 3.71 17.98 12.77
C ALA A 260 3.34 19.38 13.29
N GLY A 261 2.11 19.84 13.09
CA GLY A 261 1.68 21.18 13.50
C GLY A 261 2.57 22.26 12.85
N ASP A 262 3.16 23.09 13.68
CA ASP A 262 4.11 24.14 13.23
C ASP A 262 5.53 23.64 12.98
N GLY A 263 5.78 22.33 13.14
CA GLY A 263 7.09 21.69 12.95
C GLY A 263 7.56 21.62 11.48
N ILE A 264 6.66 21.81 10.50
CA ILE A 264 7.00 21.79 9.08
C ILE A 264 7.26 23.21 8.57
N SER A 265 8.41 23.39 7.94
CA SER A 265 8.71 24.56 7.11
C SER A 265 8.62 24.19 5.64
N ASN A 266 8.32 25.19 4.78
CA ASN A 266 8.25 24.97 3.33
C ASN A 266 9.55 24.36 2.80
N ASP A 267 9.41 23.35 1.96
CA ASP A 267 10.51 22.63 1.31
C ASP A 267 11.52 21.96 2.28
N GLN A 268 11.22 21.86 3.58
CA GLN A 268 12.08 21.18 4.55
C GLN A 268 11.97 19.66 4.47
N VAL A 269 10.76 19.16 4.29
CA VAL A 269 10.48 17.71 4.22
C VAL A 269 10.55 17.25 2.78
N ILE A 270 11.31 16.20 2.52
CA ILE A 270 11.35 15.49 1.24
C ILE A 270 10.89 14.07 1.51
N CYS A 271 9.82 13.66 0.87
CA CYS A 271 9.31 12.29 1.00
C CYS A 271 9.05 11.65 -0.36
N ALA A 272 8.92 10.34 -0.39
CA ALA A 272 8.70 9.62 -1.62
C ALA A 272 7.44 8.74 -1.50
N GLU A 273 6.55 8.82 -2.47
CA GLU A 273 5.45 7.88 -2.65
C GLU A 273 5.95 6.71 -3.51
N ALA A 274 5.69 5.47 -3.06
CA ALA A 274 6.09 4.25 -3.76
C ALA A 274 5.18 3.95 -4.96
N GLY A 275 4.92 4.97 -5.76
CA GLY A 275 4.03 4.95 -6.90
C GLY A 275 4.02 6.29 -7.62
N GLY A 276 3.04 6.44 -8.50
CA GLY A 276 2.83 7.66 -9.27
C GLY A 276 2.43 7.34 -10.70
N VAL A 277 1.76 8.26 -11.32
CA VAL A 277 1.32 8.16 -12.71
C VAL A 277 2.04 9.18 -13.57
N GLU A 278 2.43 8.74 -14.76
CA GLU A 278 2.86 9.65 -15.81
C GLU A 278 1.68 10.55 -16.24
N GLU A 279 1.95 11.59 -17.01
CA GLU A 279 0.95 12.57 -17.46
C GLU A 279 -0.29 11.90 -18.10
N SER A 280 -0.08 10.84 -18.88
CA SER A 280 -1.14 10.09 -19.56
C SER A 280 -2.12 9.40 -18.60
N GLY A 281 -1.66 8.98 -17.41
CA GLY A 281 -2.48 8.33 -16.39
C GLY A 281 -3.16 9.29 -15.41
N ARG A 282 -2.76 10.56 -15.39
CA ARG A 282 -3.21 11.55 -14.40
C ARG A 282 -4.72 11.72 -14.35
N LYS A 283 -5.37 11.74 -15.50
CA LYS A 283 -6.84 11.91 -15.61
C LYS A 283 -7.61 10.84 -14.83
N ALA A 284 -7.21 9.58 -14.92
CA ALA A 284 -7.88 8.47 -14.22
C ALA A 284 -7.70 8.60 -12.69
N LEU A 285 -6.48 8.90 -12.24
CA LEU A 285 -6.19 9.09 -10.82
C LEU A 285 -6.94 10.31 -10.25
N ASP A 286 -7.02 11.42 -10.98
CA ASP A 286 -7.73 12.62 -10.52
C ASP A 286 -9.24 12.40 -10.46
N ALA A 287 -9.81 11.65 -11.42
CA ALA A 287 -11.21 11.22 -11.36
C ALA A 287 -11.47 10.34 -10.12
N TYR A 288 -10.58 9.40 -9.82
CA TYR A 288 -10.67 8.57 -8.62
C TYR A 288 -10.59 9.42 -7.34
N LYS A 289 -9.64 10.36 -7.23
CA LYS A 289 -9.52 11.28 -6.09
C LYS A 289 -10.78 12.09 -5.86
N THR A 290 -11.38 12.58 -6.95
CA THR A 290 -12.63 13.34 -6.91
C THR A 290 -13.78 12.47 -6.38
N ALA A 291 -13.93 11.25 -6.90
CA ALA A 291 -14.95 10.30 -6.46
C ALA A 291 -14.77 9.91 -4.97
N TYR A 292 -13.51 9.68 -4.56
CA TYR A 292 -13.18 9.39 -3.15
C TYR A 292 -13.59 10.55 -2.23
N LYS A 293 -13.23 11.79 -2.61
CA LYS A 293 -13.57 12.99 -1.82
C LYS A 293 -15.07 13.21 -1.71
N ILE A 294 -15.80 13.02 -2.80
CA ILE A 294 -17.28 13.10 -2.79
C ILE A 294 -17.86 12.06 -1.83
N LYS A 295 -17.36 10.82 -1.88
CA LYS A 295 -17.89 9.71 -1.10
C LYS A 295 -17.58 9.80 0.40
N TYR A 296 -16.35 10.18 0.75
CA TYR A 296 -15.86 10.12 2.14
C TYR A 296 -15.71 11.49 2.81
N GLY A 297 -15.95 12.59 2.08
CA GLY A 297 -15.84 13.96 2.62
C GLY A 297 -14.41 14.39 2.97
N LYS A 298 -13.40 13.67 2.52
CA LYS A 298 -11.98 13.91 2.81
C LYS A 298 -11.09 13.54 1.65
N ASP A 299 -9.90 14.10 1.63
CA ASP A 299 -8.87 13.73 0.66
C ASP A 299 -8.27 12.36 0.99
N ILE A 300 -7.68 11.72 -0.02
CA ILE A 300 -6.91 10.48 0.13
C ILE A 300 -5.70 10.76 1.02
N VAL A 301 -5.40 9.84 1.95
CA VAL A 301 -4.18 9.92 2.76
C VAL A 301 -2.97 9.56 1.91
N ILE A 302 -2.97 8.37 1.30
CA ILE A 302 -1.94 7.95 0.35
C ILE A 302 -2.32 6.68 -0.45
N TYR A 303 -2.82 5.61 0.21
CA TYR A 303 -2.86 4.27 -0.38
C TYR A 303 -4.19 3.85 -1.00
N ALA A 304 -5.28 4.57 -0.79
CA ALA A 304 -6.60 4.19 -1.30
C ALA A 304 -6.63 3.83 -2.80
N PRO A 305 -5.97 4.56 -3.72
CA PRO A 305 -5.99 4.21 -5.13
C PRO A 305 -5.21 2.91 -5.42
N TYR A 306 -4.13 2.64 -4.70
CA TYR A 306 -3.37 1.39 -4.85
C TYR A 306 -4.16 0.19 -4.31
N THR A 307 -4.93 0.37 -3.23
CA THR A 307 -5.80 -0.68 -2.69
C THR A 307 -6.95 -0.99 -3.65
N TYR A 308 -7.54 0.05 -4.23
CA TYR A 308 -8.55 -0.08 -5.27
C TYR A 308 -8.00 -0.90 -6.45
N ASP A 309 -6.86 -0.51 -6.98
CA ASP A 309 -6.23 -1.19 -8.11
C ASP A 309 -5.80 -2.63 -7.78
N ALA A 310 -5.30 -2.89 -6.59
CA ALA A 310 -4.94 -4.24 -6.14
C ALA A 310 -6.15 -5.18 -6.18
N LEU A 311 -7.31 -4.70 -5.72
CA LEU A 311 -8.54 -5.47 -5.72
C LEU A 311 -9.09 -5.66 -7.14
N MET A 312 -9.10 -4.60 -7.96
CA MET A 312 -9.50 -4.67 -9.37
C MET A 312 -8.62 -5.63 -10.15
N THR A 313 -7.30 -5.61 -9.94
CA THR A 313 -6.33 -6.53 -10.54
C THR A 313 -6.62 -7.99 -10.17
N MET A 314 -6.92 -8.26 -8.90
CA MET A 314 -7.27 -9.61 -8.45
C MET A 314 -8.53 -10.12 -9.15
N VAL A 315 -9.56 -9.30 -9.24
CA VAL A 315 -10.82 -9.69 -9.89
C VAL A 315 -10.67 -9.82 -11.41
N ASP A 316 -9.84 -8.98 -12.04
CA ASP A 316 -9.51 -9.15 -13.47
C ASP A 316 -8.85 -10.53 -13.72
N ALA A 317 -7.93 -10.96 -12.84
CA ALA A 317 -7.36 -12.31 -12.92
C ALA A 317 -8.43 -13.42 -12.73
N MET A 318 -9.38 -13.23 -11.80
CA MET A 318 -10.52 -14.16 -11.63
C MET A 318 -11.38 -14.22 -12.89
N GLN A 319 -11.65 -13.09 -13.54
CA GLN A 319 -12.42 -13.04 -14.80
C GLN A 319 -11.69 -13.73 -15.95
N LYS A 320 -10.37 -13.55 -16.09
CA LYS A 320 -9.55 -14.26 -17.08
C LYS A 320 -9.53 -15.76 -16.86
N ALA A 321 -9.47 -16.20 -15.61
CA ALA A 321 -9.57 -17.60 -15.21
C ALA A 321 -11.01 -18.14 -15.26
N LYS A 322 -12.01 -17.26 -15.39
CA LYS A 322 -13.44 -17.55 -15.25
C LYS A 322 -13.78 -18.26 -13.92
N SER A 323 -13.01 -18.00 -12.86
CA SER A 323 -13.13 -18.67 -11.57
C SER A 323 -12.63 -17.80 -10.41
N ALA A 324 -13.28 -17.88 -9.26
CA ALA A 324 -12.83 -17.32 -8.01
C ALA A 324 -11.93 -18.29 -7.19
N ASP A 325 -11.71 -19.50 -7.66
CA ASP A 325 -10.82 -20.48 -7.00
C ASP A 325 -9.37 -19.99 -7.09
N PRO A 326 -8.67 -19.74 -5.96
CA PRO A 326 -7.28 -19.32 -5.92
C PRO A 326 -6.35 -20.17 -6.80
N LYS A 327 -6.55 -21.47 -6.83
CA LYS A 327 -5.72 -22.39 -7.64
C LYS A 327 -5.85 -22.16 -9.14
N LYS A 328 -7.01 -21.66 -9.58
CA LYS A 328 -7.29 -21.39 -11.00
C LYS A 328 -6.86 -20.01 -11.44
N TYR A 329 -7.08 -18.96 -10.61
CA TYR A 329 -6.79 -17.62 -11.03
C TYR A 329 -5.36 -17.15 -10.67
N LEU A 330 -4.66 -17.79 -9.73
CA LEU A 330 -3.27 -17.45 -9.39
C LEU A 330 -2.32 -17.46 -10.61
N PRO A 331 -2.37 -18.46 -11.54
CA PRO A 331 -1.54 -18.41 -12.75
C PRO A 331 -1.88 -17.22 -13.68
N GLU A 332 -3.13 -16.77 -13.70
CA GLU A 332 -3.53 -15.59 -14.47
C GLU A 332 -3.10 -14.30 -13.78
N LEU A 333 -3.17 -14.25 -12.44
CA LEU A 333 -2.67 -13.14 -11.65
C LEU A 333 -1.16 -12.94 -11.86
N ALA A 334 -0.38 -14.00 -11.88
CA ALA A 334 1.07 -13.92 -12.09
C ALA A 334 1.48 -13.36 -13.46
N LYS A 335 0.59 -13.41 -14.45
CA LYS A 335 0.82 -12.91 -15.83
C LYS A 335 0.02 -11.65 -16.14
N ILE A 336 -0.68 -11.10 -15.16
CA ILE A 336 -1.64 -10.02 -15.37
C ILE A 336 -1.01 -8.78 -16.01
N HIS A 337 -1.77 -8.13 -16.86
CA HIS A 337 -1.55 -6.76 -17.31
C HIS A 337 -2.88 -6.06 -17.09
N HIS A 338 -2.96 -5.23 -16.08
CA HIS A 338 -4.16 -4.51 -15.67
C HIS A 338 -3.90 -3.01 -15.71
N GLN A 339 -4.74 -2.27 -16.42
CA GLN A 339 -4.69 -0.81 -16.41
C GLN A 339 -5.52 -0.28 -15.25
N GLY A 340 -4.84 0.09 -14.18
CA GLY A 340 -5.44 0.71 -13.00
C GLY A 340 -5.47 2.23 -13.08
N VAL A 341 -6.02 2.85 -12.04
CA VAL A 341 -6.00 4.31 -11.85
C VAL A 341 -4.61 4.82 -11.46
N THR A 342 -3.76 3.94 -10.91
CA THR A 342 -2.37 4.22 -10.55
C THR A 342 -1.36 3.86 -11.65
N GLY A 343 -1.82 3.39 -12.80
CA GLY A 343 -1.01 3.01 -13.93
C GLY A 343 -1.13 1.55 -14.33
N MET A 344 -0.19 1.07 -15.16
CA MET A 344 -0.14 -0.32 -15.58
C MET A 344 0.38 -1.21 -14.47
N ILE A 345 -0.37 -2.25 -14.13
CA ILE A 345 0.01 -3.25 -13.12
C ILE A 345 0.36 -4.55 -13.83
N SER A 346 1.59 -4.98 -13.64
CA SER A 346 2.09 -6.30 -14.02
C SER A 346 3.18 -6.71 -13.05
N PHE A 347 3.38 -8.01 -12.85
CA PHE A 347 4.30 -8.52 -11.84
C PHE A 347 5.51 -9.21 -12.46
N ASP A 348 6.64 -9.12 -11.77
CA ASP A 348 7.80 -9.95 -12.05
C ASP A 348 7.64 -11.37 -11.46
N ALA A 349 8.66 -12.21 -11.64
CA ALA A 349 8.62 -13.58 -11.15
C ALA A 349 8.57 -13.72 -9.62
N LYS A 350 8.82 -12.63 -8.87
CA LYS A 350 8.75 -12.60 -7.40
C LYS A 350 7.43 -12.02 -6.89
N GLY A 351 6.61 -11.42 -7.77
CA GLY A 351 5.39 -10.72 -7.40
C GLY A 351 5.58 -9.22 -7.14
N ASP A 352 6.75 -8.65 -7.45
CA ASP A 352 6.97 -7.20 -7.44
C ASP A 352 6.36 -6.56 -8.70
N ILE A 353 5.85 -5.33 -8.56
CA ILE A 353 5.43 -4.54 -9.73
C ILE A 353 6.63 -4.30 -10.67
N ARG A 354 6.45 -4.51 -11.99
CA ARG A 354 7.56 -4.42 -12.96
C ARG A 354 8.08 -3.00 -13.13
N ASP A 355 7.20 -2.07 -13.39
CA ASP A 355 7.56 -0.69 -13.75
C ASP A 355 7.12 0.30 -12.66
N GLY A 356 7.38 -0.05 -11.39
CA GLY A 356 7.02 0.77 -10.25
C GLY A 356 7.67 2.14 -10.32
N SER A 357 6.86 3.19 -10.44
CA SER A 357 7.29 4.57 -10.36
C SER A 357 7.49 5.00 -8.91
N ILE A 358 8.28 6.04 -8.71
CA ILE A 358 8.46 6.72 -7.43
C ILE A 358 8.25 8.21 -7.67
N THR A 359 7.38 8.80 -6.86
CA THR A 359 7.14 10.24 -6.90
C THR A 359 7.69 10.89 -5.64
N LEU A 360 8.60 11.85 -5.81
CA LEU A 360 9.11 12.64 -4.70
C LEU A 360 8.27 13.89 -4.51
N TYR A 361 8.04 14.20 -3.24
CA TYR A 361 7.25 15.35 -2.82
C TYR A 361 8.00 16.18 -1.77
N THR A 362 7.59 17.43 -1.68
CA THR A 362 7.84 18.30 -0.53
C THR A 362 6.51 18.83 0.01
N TYR A 363 6.56 19.53 1.14
CA TYR A 363 5.41 20.24 1.69
C TYR A 363 5.58 21.74 1.58
N ARG A 364 4.51 22.41 1.13
CA ARG A 364 4.37 23.88 1.15
C ARG A 364 3.06 24.21 1.84
N GLY A 365 3.17 24.81 3.03
CA GLY A 365 2.04 24.83 3.95
C GLY A 365 1.58 23.41 4.29
N ALA A 366 0.27 23.18 4.25
CA ALA A 366 -0.32 21.88 4.50
C ALA A 366 -0.43 20.96 3.27
N GLN A 367 0.11 21.37 2.12
CA GLN A 367 -0.05 20.64 0.87
C GLN A 367 1.23 19.97 0.40
N ARG A 368 1.12 18.74 -0.09
CA ARG A 368 2.19 18.06 -0.82
C ARG A 368 2.35 18.71 -2.19
N SER A 369 3.59 19.03 -2.55
CA SER A 369 3.97 19.55 -3.86
C SER A 369 4.92 18.55 -4.52
N GLN A 370 4.55 18.06 -5.70
CA GLN A 370 5.37 17.12 -6.46
C GLN A 370 6.69 17.78 -6.88
N LEU A 371 7.79 17.09 -6.68
CA LEU A 371 9.12 17.49 -7.11
C LEU A 371 9.53 16.81 -8.41
N THR A 372 9.45 15.47 -8.44
CA THR A 372 9.83 14.68 -9.61
C THR A 372 9.18 13.29 -9.55
N VAL A 373 9.08 12.65 -10.72
CA VAL A 373 8.76 11.22 -10.86
C VAL A 373 9.99 10.52 -11.41
N THR A 374 10.34 9.37 -10.89
CA THR A 374 11.47 8.54 -11.32
C THR A 374 11.09 7.07 -11.32
N LYS A 375 11.85 6.25 -12.02
CA LYS A 375 11.78 4.78 -12.01
C LYS A 375 13.01 4.20 -11.38
#